data_ee1e5e64818ac2b02b0a1fd886fb9510
#
_entry.id   ee1e5e64818ac2b02b0a1fd886fb9510
#
_cell.length_a   1.000
_cell.length_b   1.000
_cell.length_c   1.000
_cell.angle_alpha   90.00
_cell.angle_beta   90.00
_cell.angle_gamma   90.00
#
_symmetry.space_group_name_H-M   'P 1'
#
loop_
_entity.id
_entity.type
_entity.pdbx_description
1 polymer ?
#
loop_
_entity_poly.entity_id
_entity_poly.type
_entity_poly.pdbx_seq_one_letter_code
_entity_poly.pdbx_strand_id
1 'polypeptide(L)'
;MMNEATIWVKNPLAIYAKNSDSGVVIKGQEIIELVGFGKTPLSQIDEVYDASASVVLPGLINTHHHFYQTLTRAYPEALNKELFPWLKSLYKVWAHIQPEMLAXSTELALSXLLLSGCTTASDHHYLFPSQLENAIDIQAEEAKKLGMRVVLTRGSMSLGEKDGGLPPQSVVQTKEQILSDSERLIKSYHNPDEGAMIQIALAPCSPFSVT
;
A
#
# COMPACT_ATOMS: atom_id res chain seq x y z
N MET A 1 8.73 -19.05 -14.76
CA MET A 1 8.26 -17.67 -15.05
C MET A 1 7.16 -17.78 -16.09
N MET A 2 5.94 -17.35 -15.77
CA MET A 2 4.89 -17.25 -16.79
C MET A 2 5.31 -16.17 -17.77
N ASN A 3 5.19 -16.47 -19.05
CA ASN A 3 5.52 -15.50 -20.10
C ASN A 3 4.46 -14.39 -20.06
N GLU A 4 4.83 -13.21 -19.59
CA GLU A 4 3.89 -12.08 -19.46
C GLU A 4 3.50 -11.60 -20.86
N ALA A 5 2.18 -11.55 -21.10
CA ALA A 5 1.65 -11.11 -22.39
C ALA A 5 2.05 -9.65 -22.68
N THR A 6 2.41 -9.40 -23.91
CA THR A 6 2.69 -8.05 -24.43
C THR A 6 1.39 -7.49 -24.96
N ILE A 7 0.86 -6.44 -24.32
CA ILE A 7 -0.47 -5.90 -24.58
C ILE A 7 -0.37 -4.51 -25.22
N TRP A 8 -1.01 -4.32 -26.35
CA TRP A 8 -1.14 -2.99 -26.96
C TRP A 8 -2.47 -2.36 -26.54
N VAL A 9 -2.42 -1.32 -25.70
CA VAL A 9 -3.59 -0.47 -25.39
C VAL A 9 -3.73 0.50 -26.56
N LYS A 10 -4.65 0.18 -27.48
CA LYS A 10 -4.71 0.74 -28.82
C LYS A 10 -5.74 1.87 -28.96
N ASN A 11 -5.33 2.94 -29.65
CA ASN A 11 -6.21 4.02 -30.13
C ASN A 11 -7.09 4.67 -29.05
N PRO A 12 -6.53 5.10 -27.90
CA PRO A 12 -7.38 5.77 -26.89
C PRO A 12 -7.96 7.08 -27.41
N LEU A 13 -9.13 7.50 -26.90
CA LEU A 13 -9.72 8.81 -27.16
C LEU A 13 -8.74 9.93 -26.80
N ALA A 14 -8.02 9.74 -25.71
CA ALA A 14 -6.94 10.60 -25.27
C ALA A 14 -6.02 9.80 -24.34
N ILE A 15 -4.76 10.20 -24.26
CA ILE A 15 -3.79 9.55 -23.38
C ILE A 15 -2.88 10.60 -22.76
N TYR A 16 -2.63 10.46 -21.46
CA TYR A 16 -1.77 11.38 -20.71
C TYR A 16 -0.30 10.96 -20.84
N ALA A 17 0.20 10.97 -22.06
CA ALA A 17 1.60 10.67 -22.37
C ALA A 17 1.94 11.28 -23.74
N LYS A 18 3.16 11.76 -23.89
CA LYS A 18 3.63 12.34 -25.17
C LYS A 18 3.95 11.22 -26.17
N ASN A 19 3.73 11.50 -27.45
CA ASN A 19 4.07 10.58 -28.56
C ASN A 19 3.42 9.21 -28.45
N SER A 20 2.18 9.15 -27.94
CA SER A 20 1.46 7.89 -27.71
C SER A 20 0.01 7.93 -28.18
N ASP A 21 -0.28 8.76 -29.19
CA ASP A 21 -1.67 8.96 -29.66
C ASP A 21 -2.31 7.68 -30.22
N SER A 22 -1.51 6.72 -30.71
CA SER A 22 -2.01 5.39 -31.12
C SER A 22 -1.94 4.38 -29.98
N GLY A 23 -1.49 4.82 -28.80
CA GLY A 23 -1.52 4.01 -27.58
C GLY A 23 -0.16 3.68 -27.00
N VAL A 24 -0.14 2.71 -26.10
CA VAL A 24 1.07 2.24 -25.39
C VAL A 24 1.13 0.71 -25.41
N VAL A 25 2.34 0.16 -25.39
CA VAL A 25 2.55 -1.27 -25.27
C VAL A 25 3.06 -1.56 -23.84
N ILE A 26 2.40 -2.48 -23.19
CA ILE A 26 2.70 -2.89 -21.81
C ILE A 26 3.17 -4.35 -21.82
N LYS A 27 4.20 -4.64 -21.04
CA LYS A 27 4.62 -6.01 -20.74
C LYS A 27 4.91 -6.13 -19.27
N GLY A 28 4.16 -6.98 -18.59
CA GLY A 28 4.26 -7.09 -17.15
C GLY A 28 3.97 -5.74 -16.46
N GLN A 29 4.98 -5.21 -15.79
CA GLN A 29 4.86 -3.98 -15.00
C GLN A 29 5.38 -2.75 -15.74
N GLU A 30 5.75 -2.87 -17.01
CA GLU A 30 6.44 -1.81 -17.74
C GLU A 30 5.68 -1.37 -18.99
N ILE A 31 5.73 -0.08 -19.28
CA ILE A 31 5.37 0.44 -20.61
C ILE A 31 6.64 0.34 -21.45
N ILE A 32 6.66 -0.58 -22.40
CA ILE A 32 7.85 -0.87 -23.22
C ILE A 32 7.90 -0.08 -24.51
N GLU A 33 6.75 0.51 -24.95
CA GLU A 33 6.71 1.28 -26.18
C GLU A 33 5.60 2.32 -26.15
N LEU A 34 5.89 3.52 -26.65
CA LEU A 34 4.92 4.58 -26.90
C LEU A 34 4.64 4.62 -28.39
N VAL A 35 3.37 4.47 -28.79
CA VAL A 35 2.98 4.35 -30.20
C VAL A 35 2.40 5.66 -30.67
N GLY A 36 3.17 6.42 -31.45
CA GLY A 36 2.80 7.74 -31.96
C GLY A 36 1.65 7.69 -32.97
N PHE A 37 1.10 8.88 -33.28
CA PHE A 37 -0.05 9.03 -34.14
C PHE A 37 0.13 8.28 -35.48
N GLY A 38 -0.83 7.45 -35.82
CA GLY A 38 -0.86 6.69 -37.07
C GLY A 38 0.16 5.57 -37.19
N LYS A 39 0.88 5.27 -36.09
CA LYS A 39 1.89 4.18 -36.07
C LYS A 39 1.29 2.91 -35.53
N THR A 40 1.99 1.81 -35.78
CA THR A 40 1.75 0.52 -35.14
C THR A 40 2.98 0.15 -34.31
N PRO A 41 2.83 -0.68 -33.28
CA PRO A 41 3.97 -1.10 -32.46
C PRO A 41 5.07 -1.78 -33.28
N LEU A 42 6.31 -1.60 -32.86
CA LEU A 42 7.46 -2.35 -33.33
C LEU A 42 7.60 -3.66 -32.55
N SER A 43 7.12 -3.66 -31.31
CA SER A 43 7.12 -4.84 -30.42
C SER A 43 6.17 -5.90 -30.96
N GLN A 44 6.51 -7.17 -30.75
CA GLN A 44 5.58 -8.27 -31.04
C GLN A 44 4.44 -8.21 -30.00
N ILE A 45 3.21 -8.20 -30.47
CA ILE A 45 2.01 -8.04 -29.64
C ILE A 45 1.31 -9.39 -29.49
N ASP A 46 1.04 -9.78 -28.24
CA ASP A 46 0.28 -10.99 -27.93
C ASP A 46 -1.23 -10.68 -27.84
N GLU A 47 -1.57 -9.49 -27.30
CA GLU A 47 -2.98 -9.09 -27.10
C GLU A 47 -3.17 -7.62 -27.46
N VAL A 48 -4.36 -7.29 -27.94
CA VAL A 48 -4.75 -5.90 -28.24
C VAL A 48 -5.96 -5.53 -27.37
N TYR A 49 -5.82 -4.49 -26.58
CA TYR A 49 -6.93 -3.88 -25.84
C TYR A 49 -7.40 -2.64 -26.61
N ASP A 50 -8.60 -2.68 -27.15
CA ASP A 50 -9.19 -1.54 -27.87
C ASP A 50 -9.63 -0.46 -26.86
N ALA A 51 -8.92 0.64 -26.83
CA ALA A 51 -9.20 1.78 -25.95
C ALA A 51 -9.94 2.91 -26.66
N SER A 52 -10.53 2.66 -27.85
CA SER A 52 -11.16 3.71 -28.68
C SER A 52 -12.31 4.43 -28.00
N ALA A 53 -12.89 3.86 -26.94
CA ALA A 53 -13.94 4.50 -26.14
C ALA A 53 -13.42 4.96 -24.77
N SER A 54 -12.10 5.00 -24.56
CA SER A 54 -11.51 5.23 -23.22
C SER A 54 -10.46 6.33 -23.26
N VAL A 55 -10.29 7.01 -22.13
CA VAL A 55 -9.15 7.90 -21.88
C VAL A 55 -8.15 7.12 -21.03
N VAL A 56 -6.88 7.15 -21.42
CA VAL A 56 -5.81 6.46 -20.69
C VAL A 56 -5.05 7.46 -19.81
N LEU A 57 -5.02 7.19 -18.51
CA LEU A 57 -4.36 8.03 -17.51
C LEU A 57 -3.38 7.18 -16.69
N PRO A 58 -2.34 7.80 -16.12
CA PRO A 58 -1.53 7.10 -15.11
C PRO A 58 -2.41 6.66 -13.94
N GLY A 59 -2.12 5.52 -13.35
CA GLY A 59 -2.82 5.06 -12.15
C GLY A 59 -2.66 6.08 -11.01
N LEU A 60 -3.70 6.22 -10.20
CA LEU A 60 -3.66 7.11 -9.04
C LEU A 60 -2.71 6.58 -7.98
N ILE A 61 -2.16 7.49 -7.18
CA ILE A 61 -1.23 7.16 -6.09
C ILE A 61 -1.83 7.65 -4.77
N ASN A 62 -1.97 6.74 -3.82
CA ASN A 62 -2.42 7.08 -2.47
C ASN A 62 -1.21 7.08 -1.54
N THR A 63 -0.85 8.25 -1.03
CA THR A 63 0.34 8.42 -0.18
C THR A 63 0.04 8.42 1.32
N HIS A 64 -1.23 8.24 1.72
CA HIS A 64 -1.62 8.25 3.13
C HIS A 64 -2.77 7.28 3.36
N HIS A 65 -2.47 6.15 3.99
CA HIS A 65 -3.48 5.18 4.39
C HIS A 65 -3.05 4.47 5.68
N HIS A 66 -4.02 3.89 6.35
CA HIS A 66 -3.84 2.98 7.49
C HIS A 66 -4.79 1.82 7.24
N PHE A 67 -4.32 0.77 6.56
CA PHE A 67 -5.19 -0.31 6.07
C PHE A 67 -6.05 -0.94 7.18
N TYR A 68 -5.45 -1.17 8.35
CA TYR A 68 -6.17 -1.77 9.48
C TYR A 68 -7.34 -0.90 9.98
N GLN A 69 -7.32 0.41 9.74
CA GLN A 69 -8.38 1.31 10.21
C GLN A 69 -9.70 1.11 9.44
N THR A 70 -9.68 0.43 8.30
CA THR A 70 -10.91 0.10 7.57
C THR A 70 -11.90 -0.69 8.45
N LEU A 71 -11.39 -1.47 9.41
CA LEU A 71 -12.21 -2.23 10.34
C LEU A 71 -13.05 -1.36 11.29
N THR A 72 -12.62 -0.11 11.53
CA THR A 72 -13.23 0.76 12.54
C THR A 72 -13.69 2.10 11.99
N ARG A 73 -13.96 2.19 10.67
CA ARG A 73 -14.34 3.45 9.99
C ARG A 73 -15.49 4.20 10.66
N ALA A 74 -16.50 3.49 11.13
CA ALA A 74 -17.67 4.11 11.75
C ALA A 74 -17.88 3.61 13.18
N TYR A 75 -16.80 3.36 13.90
CA TYR A 75 -16.88 2.88 15.28
C TYR A 75 -17.56 3.93 16.17
N PRO A 76 -18.72 3.62 16.79
CA PRO A 76 -19.54 4.64 17.45
C PRO A 76 -18.82 5.45 18.52
N GLU A 77 -17.99 4.80 19.34
CA GLU A 77 -17.29 5.47 20.44
C GLU A 77 -16.18 6.42 19.97
N ALA A 78 -15.85 6.39 18.68
CA ALA A 78 -14.82 7.26 18.10
C ALA A 78 -15.41 8.41 17.27
N LEU A 79 -16.70 8.35 16.92
CA LEU A 79 -17.33 9.35 16.06
C LEU A 79 -17.30 10.76 16.71
N ASN A 80 -16.98 11.74 15.89
CA ASN A 80 -16.98 13.18 16.26
C ASN A 80 -16.01 13.54 17.39
N LYS A 81 -14.99 12.72 17.62
CA LYS A 81 -13.95 13.01 18.61
C LYS A 81 -12.76 13.74 17.97
N GLU A 82 -12.11 14.58 18.75
CA GLU A 82 -10.83 15.18 18.42
C GLU A 82 -9.75 14.08 18.38
N LEU A 83 -8.60 14.36 17.76
CA LEU A 83 -7.55 13.36 17.48
C LEU A 83 -7.16 12.51 18.70
N PHE A 84 -6.80 13.12 19.81
CA PHE A 84 -6.30 12.34 20.96
C PHE A 84 -7.39 11.51 21.65
N PRO A 85 -8.58 12.04 21.93
CA PRO A 85 -9.70 11.21 22.41
C PRO A 85 -10.09 10.09 21.41
N TRP A 86 -10.01 10.38 20.11
CA TRP A 86 -10.25 9.40 19.04
C TRP A 86 -9.24 8.24 19.13
N LEU A 87 -7.94 8.58 19.18
CA LEU A 87 -6.87 7.57 19.31
C LEU A 87 -7.03 6.73 20.57
N LYS A 88 -7.29 7.38 21.73
CA LYS A 88 -7.46 6.67 23.00
C LYS A 88 -8.63 5.67 22.96
N SER A 89 -9.73 6.03 22.29
CA SER A 89 -10.85 5.11 22.10
C SER A 89 -10.46 3.90 21.26
N LEU A 90 -9.79 4.16 20.15
CA LEU A 90 -9.49 3.14 19.15
C LEU A 90 -8.31 2.25 19.52
N TYR A 91 -7.30 2.75 20.22
CA TYR A 91 -6.18 1.91 20.68
C TYR A 91 -6.66 0.70 21.46
N LYS A 92 -7.73 0.87 22.25
CA LYS A 92 -8.32 -0.23 23.04
C LYS A 92 -8.90 -1.33 22.13
N VAL A 93 -9.44 -0.94 20.99
CA VAL A 93 -9.99 -1.85 19.99
C VAL A 93 -8.85 -2.47 19.17
N TRP A 94 -7.97 -1.60 18.66
CA TRP A 94 -6.87 -2.01 17.78
C TRP A 94 -5.87 -2.94 18.46
N ALA A 95 -5.71 -2.84 19.78
CA ALA A 95 -4.84 -3.74 20.56
C ALA A 95 -5.27 -5.22 20.46
N HIS A 96 -6.49 -5.48 19.99
CA HIS A 96 -7.05 -6.83 19.87
C HIS A 96 -7.12 -7.32 18.41
N ILE A 97 -6.58 -6.57 17.45
CA ILE A 97 -6.54 -6.99 16.04
C ILE A 97 -5.74 -8.29 15.95
N GLN A 98 -6.32 -9.27 15.26
CA GLN A 98 -5.70 -10.56 14.99
C GLN A 98 -5.13 -10.59 13.56
N PRO A 99 -4.21 -11.50 13.25
CA PRO A 99 -3.63 -11.62 11.91
C PRO A 99 -4.68 -11.69 10.79
N GLU A 100 -5.73 -12.47 10.98
CA GLU A 100 -6.79 -12.63 9.99
C GLU A 100 -7.57 -11.32 9.78
N MET A 101 -7.75 -10.54 10.84
CA MET A 101 -8.41 -9.23 10.77
C MET A 101 -7.54 -8.25 9.97
N LEU A 102 -6.23 -8.28 10.17
CA LEU A 102 -5.31 -7.43 9.42
C LEU A 102 -5.28 -7.83 7.93
N ALA A 103 -5.23 -9.11 7.65
CA ALA A 103 -5.36 -9.59 6.27
C ALA A 103 -6.64 -9.07 5.63
N UNK A 104 -7.71 -9.14 6.22
CA UNK A 104 -8.79 -8.72 5.82
C UNK A 104 -8.88 -7.44 5.60
N SER A 105 -8.51 -6.60 6.45
CA SER A 105 -8.54 -5.15 6.29
C SER A 105 -7.62 -4.64 5.18
N THR A 106 -6.47 -5.26 5.02
CA THR A 106 -5.51 -4.94 3.94
C THR A 106 -6.12 -5.24 2.58
N GLU A 107 -6.68 -6.42 2.41
CA GLU A 107 -7.37 -6.83 1.18
C GLU A 107 -8.50 -5.85 0.84
N LEU A 108 -9.31 -5.48 1.83
CA LEU A 108 -10.40 -4.52 1.65
C LEU A 108 -9.89 -3.14 1.22
N ALA A 109 -8.86 -2.63 1.92
CA ALA A 109 -8.27 -1.32 1.61
C ALA A 109 -7.72 -1.30 0.19
N LEU A 110 -6.90 -2.29 -0.16
CA LEU A 110 -6.25 -2.37 -1.47
C LEU A 110 -7.29 -2.57 -2.59
N SER A 111 -8.27 -3.41 -2.37
CA SER A 111 -9.37 -3.58 -3.32
C SER A 111 -10.14 -2.29 -3.55
N UNK A 112 -10.34 -1.63 -2.57
CA UNK A 112 -10.96 -0.52 -2.67
C UNK A 112 -10.29 0.39 -3.37
N LEU A 113 -8.96 0.55 -3.22
CA LEU A 113 -8.10 1.47 -3.96
C LEU A 113 -8.01 1.12 -5.45
N LEU A 114 -7.78 -0.14 -5.77
CA LEU A 114 -7.73 -0.62 -7.16
C LEU A 114 -9.02 -0.29 -7.92
N LEU A 115 -10.18 -0.51 -7.31
CA LEU A 115 -11.48 -0.20 -7.93
C LEU A 115 -11.67 1.31 -8.17
N SER A 116 -10.95 2.16 -7.44
CA SER A 116 -10.98 3.61 -7.66
C SER A 116 -9.91 4.11 -8.65
N GLY A 117 -9.14 3.17 -9.24
CA GLY A 117 -8.07 3.51 -10.19
C GLY A 117 -6.72 3.80 -9.55
N CYS A 118 -6.58 3.50 -8.25
CA CYS A 118 -5.29 3.67 -7.56
C CYS A 118 -4.44 2.42 -7.77
N THR A 119 -3.22 2.61 -8.25
CA THR A 119 -2.31 1.49 -8.56
C THR A 119 -1.08 1.44 -7.64
N THR A 120 -0.90 2.46 -6.81
CA THR A 120 0.22 2.51 -5.85
C THR A 120 -0.28 3.11 -4.54
N ALA A 121 -0.03 2.43 -3.44
CA ALA A 121 -0.46 2.92 -2.12
C ALA A 121 0.66 2.84 -1.10
N SER A 122 0.69 3.82 -0.19
CA SER A 122 1.53 3.75 1.00
C SER A 122 0.64 3.50 2.21
N ASP A 123 1.03 2.53 3.04
CA ASP A 123 0.38 2.28 4.32
C ASP A 123 1.28 2.67 5.48
N HIS A 124 0.71 3.24 6.52
CA HIS A 124 1.44 3.51 7.77
C HIS A 124 0.88 2.61 8.87
N HIS A 125 1.52 1.45 9.05
CA HIS A 125 1.16 0.49 10.10
C HIS A 125 2.11 0.68 11.30
N TYR A 126 1.55 0.94 12.47
CA TYR A 126 2.35 1.22 13.67
C TYR A 126 1.88 0.44 14.91
N LEU A 127 0.96 -0.51 14.73
CA LEU A 127 0.40 -1.31 15.83
C LEU A 127 0.96 -2.72 15.80
N PHE A 128 1.74 -3.06 16.82
CA PHE A 128 2.37 -4.38 16.92
C PHE A 128 2.11 -5.01 18.30
N PRO A 129 0.83 -5.29 18.62
CA PRO A 129 0.57 -6.10 19.83
C PRO A 129 1.14 -7.51 19.64
N SER A 130 1.34 -8.23 20.72
CA SER A 130 2.08 -9.52 20.71
C SER A 130 1.57 -10.55 19.69
N GLN A 131 0.26 -10.53 19.38
CA GLN A 131 -0.31 -11.45 18.40
C GLN A 131 -0.16 -10.94 16.96
N LEU A 132 0.44 -9.76 16.77
CA LEU A 132 0.53 -9.10 15.44
C LEU A 132 1.96 -8.62 15.12
N GLU A 133 2.97 -9.35 15.62
CA GLU A 133 4.36 -8.97 15.36
C GLU A 133 4.73 -9.04 13.87
N ASN A 134 4.04 -9.91 13.12
CA ASN A 134 4.25 -10.10 11.67
C ASN A 134 3.31 -9.25 10.79
N ALA A 135 2.86 -8.10 11.28
CA ALA A 135 1.87 -7.27 10.59
C ALA A 135 2.28 -6.91 9.15
N ILE A 136 3.53 -6.46 8.96
CA ILE A 136 4.00 -6.03 7.63
C ILE A 136 4.11 -7.23 6.67
N ASP A 137 4.47 -8.41 7.18
CA ASP A 137 4.50 -9.63 6.37
C ASP A 137 3.10 -9.95 5.81
N ILE A 138 2.08 -9.85 6.66
CA ILE A 138 0.68 -10.06 6.27
C ILE A 138 0.28 -9.06 5.17
N GLN A 139 0.59 -7.79 5.37
CA GLN A 139 0.27 -6.75 4.38
C GLN A 139 0.99 -6.99 3.05
N ALA A 140 2.26 -7.41 3.09
CA ALA A 140 3.04 -7.71 1.90
C ALA A 140 2.41 -8.87 1.11
N GLU A 141 1.97 -9.92 1.81
CA GLU A 141 1.34 -11.07 1.16
C GLU A 141 0.00 -10.69 0.51
N GLU A 142 -0.82 -9.89 1.18
CA GLU A 142 -2.10 -9.44 0.60
C GLU A 142 -1.86 -8.53 -0.62
N ALA A 143 -0.85 -7.65 -0.56
CA ALA A 143 -0.50 -6.80 -1.71
C ALA A 143 -0.05 -7.64 -2.90
N LYS A 144 0.75 -8.70 -2.66
CA LYS A 144 1.17 -9.65 -3.72
C LYS A 144 -0.01 -10.36 -4.36
N LYS A 145 -0.96 -10.84 -3.55
CA LYS A 145 -2.16 -11.54 -4.03
C LYS A 145 -2.98 -10.67 -4.98
N LEU A 146 -3.11 -9.39 -4.64
CA LEU A 146 -3.89 -8.44 -5.43
C LEU A 146 -3.10 -7.81 -6.59
N GLY A 147 -1.79 -7.97 -6.61
CA GLY A 147 -0.94 -7.38 -7.63
C GLY A 147 -0.85 -5.86 -7.53
N MET A 148 -0.96 -5.30 -6.33
CA MET A 148 -0.91 -3.85 -6.13
C MET A 148 0.47 -3.41 -5.64
N ARG A 149 0.99 -2.32 -6.20
CA ARG A 149 2.26 -1.72 -5.77
C ARG A 149 2.07 -1.02 -4.43
N VAL A 150 2.95 -1.32 -3.45
CA VAL A 150 2.85 -0.75 -2.11
C VAL A 150 4.19 -0.29 -1.54
N VAL A 151 4.12 0.80 -0.76
CA VAL A 151 5.19 1.19 0.17
C VAL A 151 4.62 0.90 1.56
N LEU A 152 5.08 -0.17 2.19
CA LEU A 152 4.62 -0.56 3.52
C LEU A 152 5.52 0.08 4.57
N THR A 153 4.94 0.93 5.39
CA THR A 153 5.71 1.64 6.40
C THR A 153 5.68 0.86 7.71
N ARG A 154 6.85 0.36 8.11
CA ARG A 154 7.02 -0.21 9.44
C ARG A 154 7.09 0.96 10.42
N GLY A 155 5.93 1.33 10.94
CA GLY A 155 5.82 2.34 11.98
C GLY A 155 6.28 1.79 13.31
N SER A 156 6.38 2.65 14.31
CA SER A 156 6.79 2.19 15.63
C SER A 156 6.25 3.07 16.75
N MET A 157 5.97 2.43 17.88
CA MET A 157 5.63 3.11 19.13
C MET A 157 6.48 2.49 20.25
N SER A 158 7.30 3.32 20.91
CA SER A 158 8.21 2.87 21.98
C SER A 158 7.92 3.56 23.32
N LEU A 159 6.97 4.50 23.35
CA LEU A 159 6.62 5.26 24.55
C LEU A 159 5.14 5.04 24.88
N GLY A 160 4.86 4.26 25.90
CA GLY A 160 3.51 3.94 26.31
C GLY A 160 2.97 4.84 27.43
N GLU A 161 1.70 4.69 27.75
CA GLU A 161 0.99 5.50 28.74
C GLU A 161 1.65 5.49 30.13
N LYS A 162 2.33 4.39 30.49
CA LYS A 162 3.05 4.29 31.78
C LYS A 162 4.26 5.23 31.84
N ASP A 163 4.79 5.58 30.68
CA ASP A 163 6.00 6.39 30.55
C ASP A 163 5.68 7.78 29.98
N GLY A 164 4.41 8.18 30.03
CA GLY A 164 3.96 9.49 29.56
C GLY A 164 3.57 9.56 28.08
N GLY A 165 3.56 8.43 27.40
CA GLY A 165 3.10 8.37 26.02
C GLY A 165 1.59 8.24 25.90
N LEU A 166 1.10 8.22 24.65
CA LEU A 166 -0.32 8.14 24.36
C LEU A 166 -0.87 6.71 24.27
N PRO A 167 -0.15 5.76 23.64
CA PRO A 167 -0.70 4.42 23.40
C PRO A 167 -0.66 3.53 24.65
N PRO A 168 -1.59 2.56 24.78
CA PRO A 168 -1.51 1.59 25.86
C PRO A 168 -0.25 0.71 25.74
N GLN A 169 0.23 0.22 26.87
CA GLN A 169 1.46 -0.56 26.93
C GLN A 169 1.43 -1.81 26.03
N SER A 170 0.25 -2.35 25.77
CA SER A 170 0.06 -3.57 24.97
C SER A 170 0.40 -3.43 23.50
N VAL A 171 0.55 -2.18 23.01
CA VAL A 171 0.89 -1.94 21.59
C VAL A 171 2.27 -1.27 21.43
N VAL A 172 3.02 -1.14 22.52
CA VAL A 172 4.36 -0.54 22.52
C VAL A 172 5.42 -1.65 22.44
N GLN A 173 6.48 -1.41 21.70
CA GLN A 173 7.60 -2.35 21.57
C GLN A 173 8.89 -1.73 22.11
N THR A 174 9.86 -2.57 22.46
CA THR A 174 11.19 -2.09 22.82
C THR A 174 11.94 -1.60 21.57
N LYS A 175 12.94 -0.76 21.78
CA LYS A 175 13.79 -0.27 20.68
C LYS A 175 14.45 -1.44 19.94
N GLU A 176 14.88 -2.45 20.67
CA GLU A 176 15.54 -3.64 20.13
C GLU A 176 14.61 -4.41 19.20
N GLN A 177 13.35 -4.62 19.62
CA GLN A 177 12.33 -5.27 18.80
C GLN A 177 12.09 -4.47 17.51
N ILE A 178 11.92 -3.15 17.64
CA ILE A 178 11.66 -2.25 16.52
C ILE A 178 12.80 -2.30 15.49
N LEU A 179 14.04 -2.16 15.98
CA LEU A 179 15.21 -2.13 15.09
C LEU A 179 15.45 -3.48 14.41
N SER A 180 15.38 -4.57 15.17
CA SER A 180 15.57 -5.93 14.66
C SER A 180 14.52 -6.26 13.58
N ASP A 181 13.26 -5.96 13.85
CA ASP A 181 12.18 -6.23 12.89
C ASP A 181 12.29 -5.32 11.66
N SER A 182 12.67 -4.05 11.84
CA SER A 182 12.90 -3.13 10.72
C SER A 182 13.97 -3.67 9.78
N GLU A 183 15.09 -4.10 10.34
CA GLU A 183 16.19 -4.70 9.56
C GLU A 183 15.73 -5.97 8.83
N ARG A 184 14.99 -6.83 9.52
CA ARG A 184 14.44 -8.07 8.95
C ARG A 184 13.53 -7.77 7.74
N LEU A 185 12.61 -6.83 7.91
CA LEU A 185 11.65 -6.47 6.86
C LEU A 185 12.34 -5.86 5.64
N ILE A 186 13.34 -4.98 5.87
CA ILE A 186 14.11 -4.40 4.77
C ILE A 186 14.81 -5.52 3.98
N LYS A 187 15.47 -6.44 4.69
CA LYS A 187 16.16 -7.56 4.05
C LYS A 187 15.21 -8.50 3.30
N SER A 188 14.00 -8.69 3.82
CA SER A 188 13.05 -9.68 3.27
C SER A 188 12.22 -9.14 2.10
N TYR A 189 11.88 -7.85 2.11
CA TYR A 189 10.87 -7.33 1.19
C TYR A 189 11.29 -6.10 0.40
N HIS A 190 12.25 -5.30 0.92
CA HIS A 190 12.54 -4.02 0.29
C HIS A 190 13.29 -4.22 -1.03
N ASN A 191 12.70 -3.77 -2.12
CA ASN A 191 13.36 -3.69 -3.41
C ASN A 191 13.55 -2.21 -3.76
N PRO A 192 14.81 -1.72 -3.87
CA PRO A 192 15.06 -0.30 -4.16
C PRO A 192 14.88 0.08 -5.62
N ASP A 193 14.61 -0.86 -6.50
CA ASP A 193 14.48 -0.59 -7.94
C ASP A 193 13.26 0.29 -8.22
N GLU A 194 13.39 1.16 -9.19
CA GLU A 194 12.28 1.99 -9.66
C GLU A 194 11.13 1.09 -10.14
N GLY A 195 9.92 1.38 -9.67
CA GLY A 195 8.74 0.59 -10.04
C GLY A 195 8.57 -0.70 -9.26
N ALA A 196 9.44 -0.98 -8.29
CA ALA A 196 9.31 -2.20 -7.47
C ALA A 196 7.92 -2.35 -6.86
N MET A 197 7.42 -3.59 -6.80
CA MET A 197 6.06 -3.85 -6.31
C MET A 197 5.94 -3.68 -4.79
N ILE A 198 7.01 -3.97 -4.04
CA ILE A 198 7.01 -3.79 -2.58
C ILE A 198 8.26 -3.04 -2.14
N GLN A 199 8.04 -1.95 -1.44
CA GLN A 199 9.12 -1.23 -0.77
C GLN A 199 8.76 -1.08 0.71
N ILE A 200 9.79 -1.08 1.56
CA ILE A 200 9.62 -0.88 3.01
C ILE A 200 10.15 0.52 3.37
N ALA A 201 9.35 1.26 4.14
CA ALA A 201 9.75 2.52 4.74
C ALA A 201 9.68 2.41 6.26
N LEU A 202 10.33 3.32 6.98
CA LEU A 202 10.31 3.37 8.44
C LEU A 202 9.68 4.69 8.90
N ALA A 203 8.78 4.61 9.88
CA ALA A 203 8.10 5.81 10.37
C ALA A 203 7.80 5.71 11.87
N PRO A 204 8.70 6.18 12.73
CA PRO A 204 8.34 6.40 14.12
C PRO A 204 7.04 7.20 14.19
N CYS A 205 6.05 6.72 14.96
CA CYS A 205 4.66 7.16 14.80
C CYS A 205 4.46 8.65 15.09
N SER A 206 4.87 9.12 16.26
CA SER A 206 4.68 10.53 16.64
C SER A 206 5.48 10.85 17.90
N PRO A 207 5.76 12.13 18.17
CA PRO A 207 6.47 12.50 19.42
C PRO A 207 5.69 12.15 20.69
N PHE A 208 4.43 11.74 20.59
CA PHE A 208 3.61 11.32 21.72
C PHE A 208 3.65 9.80 21.94
N SER A 209 4.39 9.06 21.12
CA SER A 209 4.41 7.59 21.15
C SER A 209 5.79 6.98 20.91
N VAL A 210 6.82 7.82 20.75
CA VAL A 210 8.20 7.33 20.54
C VAL A 210 9.15 8.02 21.52
N THR A 211 10.25 7.30 21.84
CA THR A 211 11.35 7.82 22.68
C THR A 211 12.39 8.52 21.80
#